data_7f8359f86c7645bcc6810f1901cb2808
#
_entry.id   7f8359f86c7645bcc6810f1901cb2808
#
_cell.length_a   1.000
_cell.length_b   1.000
_cell.length_c   1.000
_cell.angle_alpha   90.00
_cell.angle_beta   90.00
_cell.angle_gamma   90.00
#
_symmetry.space_group_name_H-M   'P 1'
#
loop_
_entity.id
_entity.type
_entity.pdbx_description
1 polymer ?
#
loop_
_entity_poly.entity_id
_entity_poly.type
_entity_poly.pdbx_seq_one_letter_code
_entity_poly.pdbx_strand_id
1 'polypeptide(L)'
;MTQFTGHAPIVVGTDGSDVSGLALRFALHEAQLRNTSLRAICAYDFTASRASSFGWLTVPDSYDLDTQIRDATYEAIARAVEEAMQELGGAPVEVEIKVEPGRPSQVLLDASADACLLVVGSRGSGAWGRLTLGSTSTEVVHHAHLPVVVVPSRTPVTPS
;
A
#
# COMPACT_ATOMS: atom_id res chain seq x y z
N MET A 1 -4.03 -0.88 -29.36
CA MET A 1 -3.54 -2.11 -28.74
C MET A 1 -2.19 -1.81 -28.12
N THR A 2 -2.18 -1.46 -26.85
CA THR A 2 -0.95 -1.18 -26.13
C THR A 2 -0.29 -2.51 -25.86
N GLN A 3 0.71 -2.85 -26.63
CA GLN A 3 1.56 -4.00 -26.29
C GLN A 3 2.33 -3.61 -25.04
N PHE A 4 1.87 -4.09 -23.90
CA PHE A 4 2.73 -4.18 -22.73
C PHE A 4 3.82 -5.20 -23.03
N THR A 5 4.88 -4.77 -23.69
CA THR A 5 6.16 -5.45 -23.60
C THR A 5 6.65 -5.21 -22.17
N GLY A 6 5.80 -5.61 -21.23
CA GLY A 6 5.88 -5.14 -19.88
C GLY A 6 6.78 -6.05 -19.06
N HIS A 7 7.79 -5.46 -18.50
CA HIS A 7 8.37 -6.00 -17.29
C HIS A 7 7.22 -6.14 -16.26
N ALA A 8 7.21 -7.22 -15.51
CA ALA A 8 6.20 -7.46 -14.48
C ALA A 8 6.06 -6.24 -13.54
N PRO A 9 4.87 -5.89 -13.07
CA PRO A 9 4.65 -4.71 -12.26
C PRO A 9 5.32 -4.80 -10.88
N ILE A 10 5.56 -3.65 -10.26
CA ILE A 10 5.89 -3.56 -8.85
C ILE A 10 4.58 -3.40 -8.07
N VAL A 11 4.45 -4.08 -6.95
CA VAL A 11 3.33 -3.92 -6.02
C VAL A 11 3.80 -3.20 -4.78
N VAL A 12 3.05 -2.22 -4.31
CA VAL A 12 3.27 -1.54 -3.03
C VAL A 12 2.03 -1.59 -2.16
N GLY A 13 2.20 -1.95 -0.90
CA GLY A 13 1.16 -1.83 0.11
C GLY A 13 1.11 -0.41 0.67
N THR A 14 -0.07 0.17 0.71
CA THR A 14 -0.29 1.50 1.27
C THR A 14 -1.60 1.54 2.05
N ASP A 15 -1.62 2.24 3.16
CA ASP A 15 -2.82 2.51 3.95
C ASP A 15 -3.27 3.98 3.89
N GLY A 16 -2.61 4.78 3.04
CA GLY A 16 -2.86 6.21 2.93
C GLY A 16 -2.25 7.06 4.04
N SER A 17 -1.51 6.46 4.97
CA SER A 17 -0.80 7.19 6.02
C SER A 17 0.52 7.79 5.54
N ASP A 18 1.04 8.78 6.27
CA ASP A 18 2.36 9.37 5.98
C ASP A 18 3.50 8.35 6.06
N VAL A 19 3.37 7.36 6.93
CA VAL A 19 4.36 6.29 7.08
C VAL A 19 4.42 5.41 5.84
N SER A 20 3.28 5.09 5.22
CA SER A 20 3.24 4.33 3.97
C SER A 20 3.71 5.16 2.77
N GLY A 21 3.77 6.47 2.90
CA GLY A 21 4.28 7.37 1.87
C GLY A 21 5.74 7.12 1.48
N LEU A 22 6.57 6.68 2.43
CA LEU A 22 7.97 6.33 2.15
C LEU A 22 8.07 5.09 1.26
N ALA A 23 7.26 4.07 1.53
CA ALA A 23 7.19 2.86 0.71
C ALA A 23 6.68 3.18 -0.71
N LEU A 24 5.68 4.03 -0.82
CA LEU A 24 5.13 4.48 -2.10
C LEU A 24 6.18 5.23 -2.95
N ARG A 25 6.91 6.18 -2.35
CA ARG A 25 7.98 6.92 -3.03
C ARG A 25 9.10 6.00 -3.51
N PHE A 26 9.51 5.06 -2.68
CA PHE A 26 10.50 4.06 -3.05
C PHE A 26 10.02 3.23 -4.25
N ALA A 27 8.79 2.72 -4.18
CA ALA A 27 8.22 1.90 -5.24
C ALA A 27 8.06 2.65 -6.56
N LEU A 28 7.66 3.92 -6.53
CA LEU A 28 7.59 4.78 -7.72
C LEU A 28 8.97 4.99 -8.36
N HIS A 29 10.00 5.25 -7.55
CA HIS A 29 11.36 5.40 -8.04
C HIS A 29 11.89 4.11 -8.68
N GLU A 30 11.65 2.98 -8.04
CA GLU A 30 12.00 1.66 -8.61
C GLU A 30 11.26 1.38 -9.92
N ALA A 31 9.98 1.74 -9.99
CA ALA A 31 9.20 1.57 -11.21
C ALA A 31 9.75 2.41 -12.37
N GLN A 32 10.18 3.66 -12.10
CA GLN A 32 10.85 4.49 -13.09
C GLN A 32 12.17 3.86 -13.57
N LEU A 33 13.03 3.44 -12.63
CA LEU A 33 14.33 2.84 -12.94
C LEU A 33 14.20 1.57 -13.77
N ARG A 34 13.18 0.78 -13.52
CA ARG A 34 12.93 -0.48 -14.22
C ARG A 34 12.04 -0.32 -15.45
N ASN A 35 11.52 0.87 -15.70
CA ASN A 35 10.57 1.14 -16.77
C ASN A 35 9.36 0.20 -16.74
N THR A 36 8.74 0.07 -15.58
CA THR A 36 7.57 -0.79 -15.35
C THR A 36 6.44 -0.02 -14.67
N SER A 37 5.27 -0.65 -14.59
CA SER A 37 4.11 -0.08 -13.89
C SER A 37 4.15 -0.36 -12.39
N LEU A 38 3.38 0.41 -11.64
CA LEU A 38 3.17 0.27 -10.20
C LEU A 38 1.72 -0.10 -9.92
N ARG A 39 1.52 -1.00 -8.98
CA ARG A 39 0.22 -1.35 -8.44
C ARG A 39 0.19 -0.99 -6.96
N ALA A 40 -0.57 0.05 -6.60
CA ALA A 40 -0.75 0.51 -5.23
C ALA A 40 -1.98 -0.18 -4.62
N ILE A 41 -1.77 -0.96 -3.58
CA ILE A 41 -2.79 -1.80 -2.97
C ILE A 41 -3.06 -1.33 -1.54
N CYS A 42 -4.31 -1.04 -1.24
CA CYS A 42 -4.81 -0.87 0.11
C CYS A 42 -5.80 -1.97 0.44
N ALA A 43 -5.56 -2.67 1.53
CA ALA A 43 -6.50 -3.61 2.08
C ALA A 43 -7.20 -3.00 3.30
N TYR A 44 -8.49 -3.21 3.44
CA TYR A 44 -9.24 -2.79 4.61
C TYR A 44 -10.01 -3.95 5.20
N ASP A 45 -10.02 -4.03 6.53
CA ASP A 45 -10.81 -5.00 7.26
C ASP A 45 -12.11 -4.35 7.71
N PHE A 46 -13.18 -4.70 7.01
CA PHE A 46 -14.52 -4.17 7.29
C PHE A 46 -15.05 -4.59 8.66
N THR A 47 -14.69 -5.77 9.12
CA THR A 47 -15.15 -6.27 10.43
C THR A 47 -14.50 -5.53 11.59
N ALA A 48 -13.19 -5.24 11.49
CA ALA A 48 -12.48 -4.48 12.50
C ALA A 48 -12.96 -3.02 12.56
N SER A 49 -13.21 -2.39 11.42
CA SER A 49 -13.73 -1.02 11.35
C SER A 49 -15.15 -0.92 11.93
N ARG A 50 -15.98 -1.92 11.75
CA ARG A 50 -17.34 -1.95 12.35
C ARG A 50 -17.31 -2.15 13.87
N ALA A 51 -16.42 -2.99 14.37
CA ALA A 51 -16.34 -3.27 15.81
C ALA A 51 -15.79 -2.09 16.61
N SER A 52 -14.89 -1.29 16.04
CA SER A 52 -14.27 -0.18 16.76
C SER A 52 -15.08 1.11 16.76
N SER A 53 -15.97 1.31 15.77
CA SER A 53 -16.64 2.60 15.59
C SER A 53 -18.09 2.64 16.12
N PHE A 54 -18.77 1.51 16.30
CA PHE A 54 -20.23 1.51 16.52
C PHE A 54 -20.72 0.36 17.40
N GLY A 55 -20.21 0.23 18.62
CA GLY A 55 -20.65 -0.83 19.55
C GLY A 55 -22.14 -0.78 19.94
N TRP A 56 -22.95 0.17 19.47
CA TRP A 56 -24.34 0.35 19.87
C TRP A 56 -25.28 0.98 18.83
N LEU A 57 -24.79 1.33 17.64
CA LEU A 57 -25.64 1.87 16.57
C LEU A 57 -25.91 0.78 15.51
N THR A 58 -27.18 0.45 15.34
CA THR A 58 -27.64 -0.28 14.15
C THR A 58 -27.51 0.64 12.94
N VAL A 59 -26.48 0.42 12.12
CA VAL A 59 -26.31 1.15 10.87
C VAL A 59 -27.21 0.50 9.83
N PRO A 60 -28.19 1.22 9.28
CA PRO A 60 -28.95 0.73 8.12
C PRO A 60 -28.01 0.70 6.91
N ASP A 61 -28.05 -0.39 6.17
CA ASP A 61 -27.35 -0.63 4.91
C ASP A 61 -25.82 -0.48 4.95
N SER A 62 -25.18 -1.57 5.32
CA SER A 62 -23.73 -1.75 5.30
C SER A 62 -23.07 -1.53 3.92
N TYR A 63 -23.83 -1.59 2.85
CA TYR A 63 -23.32 -1.46 1.47
C TYR A 63 -22.89 -0.02 1.13
N ASP A 64 -23.62 0.97 1.58
CA ASP A 64 -23.32 2.38 1.29
C ASP A 64 -22.08 2.87 2.04
N LEU A 65 -21.94 2.49 3.30
CA LEU A 65 -20.77 2.86 4.11
C LEU A 65 -19.47 2.22 3.57
N ASP A 66 -19.54 0.98 3.14
CA ASP A 66 -18.39 0.27 2.53
C ASP A 66 -17.93 0.96 1.25
N THR A 67 -18.86 1.34 0.40
CA THR A 67 -18.57 2.09 -0.83
C THR A 67 -17.97 3.46 -0.53
N GLN A 68 -18.49 4.19 0.44
CA GLN A 68 -17.96 5.50 0.84
C GLN A 68 -16.53 5.40 1.39
N ILE A 69 -16.25 4.40 2.23
CA ILE A 69 -14.90 4.17 2.77
C ILE A 69 -13.94 3.83 1.64
N ARG A 70 -14.33 2.95 0.73
CA ARG A 70 -13.52 2.56 -0.43
C ARG A 70 -13.20 3.76 -1.31
N ASP A 71 -14.18 4.57 -1.65
CA ASP A 71 -14.00 5.73 -2.51
C ASP A 71 -13.12 6.80 -1.86
N ALA A 72 -13.33 7.09 -0.58
CA ALA A 72 -12.50 8.03 0.17
C ALA A 72 -11.05 7.55 0.28
N THR A 73 -10.85 6.28 0.52
CA THR A 73 -9.51 5.67 0.57
C THR A 73 -8.82 5.71 -0.78
N TYR A 74 -9.54 5.38 -1.85
CA TYR A 74 -9.03 5.47 -3.22
C TYR A 74 -8.56 6.89 -3.55
N GLU A 75 -9.38 7.89 -3.26
CA GLU A 75 -9.02 9.29 -3.50
C GLU A 75 -7.81 9.75 -2.70
N ALA A 76 -7.69 9.32 -1.44
CA ALA A 76 -6.54 9.63 -0.61
C ALA A 76 -5.24 9.04 -1.19
N ILE A 77 -5.30 7.79 -1.65
CA ILE A 77 -4.15 7.13 -2.30
C ILE A 77 -3.83 7.79 -3.63
N ALA A 78 -4.82 8.14 -4.44
CA ALA A 78 -4.62 8.80 -5.72
C ALA A 78 -3.89 10.15 -5.54
N ARG A 79 -4.27 10.93 -4.54
CA ARG A 79 -3.56 12.17 -4.19
C ARG A 79 -2.14 11.91 -3.73
N ALA A 80 -1.91 10.93 -2.88
CA ALA A 80 -0.57 10.57 -2.42
C ALA A 80 0.34 10.13 -3.57
N VAL A 81 -0.19 9.38 -4.52
CA VAL A 81 0.53 8.96 -5.74
C VAL A 81 0.89 10.16 -6.59
N GLU A 82 -0.05 11.07 -6.82
CA GLU A 82 0.17 12.27 -7.62
C GLU A 82 1.23 13.17 -7.00
N GLU A 83 1.13 13.44 -5.70
CA GLU A 83 2.11 14.23 -4.96
C GLU A 83 3.51 13.59 -5.02
N ALA A 84 3.59 12.28 -4.82
CA ALA A 84 4.86 11.55 -4.88
C ALA A 84 5.47 11.58 -6.28
N MET A 85 4.67 11.47 -7.34
CA MET A 85 5.14 11.60 -8.72
C MET A 85 5.64 13.01 -9.04
N GLN A 86 4.97 14.03 -8.55
CA GLN A 86 5.40 15.44 -8.73
C GLN A 86 6.73 15.69 -8.01
N GLU A 87 6.89 15.21 -6.79
CA GLU A 87 8.14 15.33 -6.02
C GLU A 87 9.30 14.58 -6.68
N LEU A 88 9.04 13.39 -7.20
CA LEU A 88 10.06 12.55 -7.82
C LEU A 88 10.53 13.15 -9.18
N GLY A 89 9.60 13.71 -9.95
CA GLY A 89 9.88 14.16 -11.31
C GLY A 89 10.24 13.01 -12.25
N GLY A 90 10.79 13.35 -13.41
CA GLY A 90 11.22 12.36 -14.40
C GLY A 90 10.07 11.77 -15.23
N ALA A 91 10.28 10.57 -15.75
CA ALA A 91 9.29 9.89 -16.57
C ALA A 91 8.05 9.48 -15.77
N PRO A 92 6.84 9.64 -16.33
CA PRO A 92 5.63 9.22 -15.65
C PRO A 92 5.59 7.70 -15.48
N VAL A 93 5.05 7.24 -14.34
CA VAL A 93 4.80 5.84 -14.05
C VAL A 93 3.31 5.58 -14.15
N GLU A 94 2.92 4.52 -14.85
CA GLU A 94 1.54 4.06 -14.85
C GLU A 94 1.22 3.40 -13.50
N VAL A 95 0.23 3.92 -12.80
CA VAL A 95 -0.15 3.44 -11.47
C VAL A 95 -1.59 2.93 -11.48
N GLU A 96 -1.77 1.67 -11.11
CA GLU A 96 -3.06 1.06 -10.83
C GLU A 96 -3.31 1.11 -9.31
N ILE A 97 -4.44 1.66 -8.90
CA ILE A 97 -4.83 1.72 -7.49
C ILE A 97 -5.96 0.74 -7.22
N LYS A 98 -5.78 -0.12 -6.22
CA LYS A 98 -6.81 -1.06 -5.76
C LYS A 98 -7.04 -0.92 -4.27
N VAL A 99 -8.30 -0.78 -3.90
CA VAL A 99 -8.76 -0.79 -2.51
C VAL A 99 -9.66 -2.00 -2.34
N GLU A 100 -9.21 -3.00 -1.60
CA GLU A 100 -9.88 -4.29 -1.50
C GLU A 100 -10.15 -4.68 -0.04
N PRO A 101 -11.30 -5.31 0.24
CA PRO A 101 -11.57 -5.85 1.56
C PRO A 101 -10.72 -7.11 1.78
N GLY A 102 -10.29 -7.31 2.99
CA GLY A 102 -9.58 -8.51 3.40
C GLY A 102 -8.39 -8.25 4.30
N ARG A 103 -7.73 -9.32 4.65
CA ARG A 103 -6.52 -9.27 5.46
C ARG A 103 -5.36 -8.69 4.66
N PRO A 104 -4.69 -7.63 5.14
CA PRO A 104 -3.69 -6.91 4.34
C PRO A 104 -2.59 -7.79 3.75
N SER A 105 -2.03 -8.71 4.52
CA SER A 105 -0.99 -9.61 4.03
C SER A 105 -1.48 -10.50 2.88
N GLN A 106 -2.67 -11.06 3.00
CA GLN A 106 -3.24 -11.92 1.98
C GLN A 106 -3.57 -11.15 0.70
N VAL A 107 -4.19 -9.99 0.83
CA VAL A 107 -4.51 -9.12 -0.31
C VAL A 107 -3.25 -8.71 -1.08
N LEU A 108 -2.18 -8.37 -0.36
CA LEU A 108 -0.89 -8.03 -0.97
C LEU A 108 -0.23 -9.21 -1.69
N LEU A 109 -0.22 -10.37 -1.06
CA LEU A 109 0.34 -11.59 -1.65
C LEU A 109 -0.41 -11.99 -2.92
N ASP A 110 -1.73 -11.96 -2.90
CA ASP A 110 -2.56 -12.27 -4.06
C ASP A 110 -2.34 -11.25 -5.21
N ALA A 111 -2.26 -9.97 -4.86
CA ALA A 111 -2.02 -8.89 -5.84
C ALA A 111 -0.62 -8.93 -6.45
N SER A 112 0.32 -9.62 -5.82
CA SER A 112 1.72 -9.71 -6.26
C SER A 112 2.06 -10.99 -7.02
N ALA A 113 1.08 -11.83 -7.32
CA ALA A 113 1.30 -13.12 -7.97
C ALA A 113 2.03 -13.01 -9.33
N ASP A 114 1.80 -11.93 -10.08
CA ASP A 114 2.42 -11.63 -11.37
C ASP A 114 3.45 -10.48 -11.30
N ALA A 115 3.81 -10.04 -10.11
CA ALA A 115 4.71 -8.92 -9.89
C ALA A 115 6.19 -9.34 -9.82
N CYS A 116 7.10 -8.40 -10.08
CA CYS A 116 8.53 -8.63 -9.97
C CYS A 116 9.10 -8.20 -8.60
N LEU A 117 8.38 -7.39 -7.86
CA LEU A 117 8.80 -6.84 -6.58
C LEU A 117 7.58 -6.47 -5.75
N LEU A 118 7.63 -6.78 -4.46
CA LEU A 118 6.64 -6.33 -3.48
C LEU A 118 7.31 -5.38 -2.48
N VAL A 119 6.75 -4.20 -2.33
CA VAL A 119 7.25 -3.16 -1.42
C VAL A 119 6.25 -2.94 -0.30
N VAL A 120 6.69 -2.99 0.92
CA VAL A 120 5.89 -2.73 2.12
C VAL A 120 6.64 -1.82 3.07
N GLY A 121 5.91 -1.03 3.86
CA GLY A 121 6.50 -0.33 4.99
C GLY A 121 6.80 -1.30 6.13
N SER A 122 7.80 -0.99 6.94
CA SER A 122 8.14 -1.80 8.11
C SER A 122 7.03 -1.78 9.17
N ARG A 123 6.16 -0.76 9.12
CA ARG A 123 5.06 -0.54 10.07
C ARG A 123 3.87 0.11 9.40
N GLY A 124 2.66 -0.25 9.89
CA GLY A 124 1.44 0.50 9.64
C GLY A 124 1.18 1.56 10.72
N SER A 125 -0.03 2.10 10.75
CA SER A 125 -0.46 3.20 11.61
C SER A 125 -0.50 2.90 13.12
N GLY A 126 -0.13 1.71 13.58
CA GLY A 126 -0.24 1.26 14.98
C GLY A 126 1.05 0.71 15.60
N ALA A 127 2.22 1.11 15.17
CA ALA A 127 3.46 0.43 15.50
C ALA A 127 4.00 0.71 16.90
N TRP A 128 4.32 -0.35 17.61
CA TRP A 128 5.00 -0.35 18.90
C TRP A 128 6.48 -0.71 18.72
N GLY A 129 7.38 0.21 19.13
CA GLY A 129 8.81 -0.04 19.24
C GLY A 129 9.60 0.04 17.91
N ARG A 130 10.91 0.27 18.01
CA ARG A 130 11.79 0.57 16.85
C ARG A 130 12.35 -0.66 16.11
N LEU A 131 12.15 -1.87 16.63
CA LEU A 131 12.92 -3.04 16.24
C LEU A 131 12.08 -4.20 15.67
N THR A 132 10.75 -4.08 15.65
CA THR A 132 9.88 -5.13 15.17
C THR A 132 9.16 -4.72 13.90
N LEU A 133 9.15 -5.61 12.92
CA LEU A 133 8.28 -5.47 11.75
C LEU A 133 6.81 -5.53 12.20
N GLY A 134 5.94 -4.78 11.52
CA GLY A 134 4.51 -4.90 11.71
C GLY A 134 4.00 -6.28 11.28
N SER A 135 2.78 -6.61 11.69
CA SER A 135 2.17 -7.92 11.39
C SER A 135 2.09 -8.19 9.88
N THR A 136 1.67 -7.21 9.11
CA THR A 136 1.55 -7.34 7.64
C THR A 136 2.91 -7.56 6.99
N SER A 137 3.91 -6.77 7.31
CA SER A 137 5.26 -6.91 6.75
C SER A 137 5.91 -8.24 7.15
N THR A 138 5.73 -8.68 8.38
CA THR A 138 6.21 -9.99 8.84
C THR A 138 5.59 -11.13 8.05
N GLU A 139 4.27 -11.15 7.89
CA GLU A 139 3.59 -12.20 7.13
C GLU A 139 3.95 -12.20 5.65
N VAL A 140 4.06 -11.02 5.06
CA VAL A 140 4.46 -10.87 3.66
C VAL A 140 5.86 -11.43 3.44
N VAL A 141 6.82 -11.10 4.29
CA VAL A 141 8.20 -11.63 4.20
C VAL A 141 8.23 -13.15 4.34
N HIS A 142 7.42 -13.73 5.23
CA HIS A 142 7.37 -15.17 5.41
C HIS A 142 6.72 -15.95 4.26
N HIS A 143 5.77 -15.36 3.57
CA HIS A 143 4.93 -16.07 2.60
C HIS A 143 5.11 -15.63 1.14
N ALA A 144 5.88 -14.59 0.87
CA ALA A 144 6.09 -14.10 -0.48
C ALA A 144 6.95 -15.08 -1.32
N HIS A 145 6.59 -15.20 -2.60
CA HIS A 145 7.33 -15.99 -3.60
C HIS A 145 8.15 -15.11 -4.54
N LEU A 146 8.31 -13.83 -4.23
CA LEU A 146 9.05 -12.85 -5.00
C LEU A 146 9.89 -11.99 -4.05
N PRO A 147 10.86 -11.22 -4.56
CA PRO A 147 11.61 -10.28 -3.73
C PRO A 147 10.70 -9.28 -3.01
N VAL A 148 10.97 -9.06 -1.74
CA VAL A 148 10.25 -8.11 -0.89
C VAL A 148 11.23 -7.05 -0.40
N VAL A 149 10.87 -5.79 -0.58
CA VAL A 149 11.56 -4.66 0.04
C VAL A 149 10.72 -4.15 1.19
N VAL A 150 11.33 -4.10 2.35
CA VAL A 150 10.72 -3.51 3.56
C VAL A 150 11.36 -2.14 3.77
N VAL A 151 10.54 -1.09 3.64
CA VAL A 151 10.99 0.30 3.79
C VAL A 151 10.81 0.72 5.25
N PRO A 152 11.90 1.03 5.96
CA PRO A 152 11.79 1.42 7.36
C PRO A 152 11.15 2.81 7.50
N SER A 153 10.32 2.96 8.53
CA SER A 153 9.85 4.28 8.95
C SER A 153 10.98 4.97 9.71
N ARG A 154 11.69 5.88 9.05
CA ARG A 154 12.71 6.67 9.74
C ARG A 154 12.13 7.96 10.30
N THR A 155 12.24 8.12 11.60
CA THR A 155 12.43 9.46 12.15
C THR A 155 13.85 9.87 11.77
N PRO A 156 14.10 11.04 11.17
CA PRO A 156 15.45 11.48 10.90
C PRO A 156 16.22 11.52 12.24
N VAL A 157 17.27 10.74 12.35
CA VAL A 157 18.24 10.93 13.42
C VAL A 157 18.98 12.19 13.03
N THR A 158 18.67 13.28 13.72
CA THR A 158 19.49 14.48 13.63
C THR A 158 20.88 14.09 14.10
N PRO A 159 21.94 14.17 13.30
CA PRO A 159 23.28 13.94 13.79
C PRO A 159 23.59 15.02 14.83
N SER A 160 23.89 14.58 16.04
CA SER A 160 24.42 15.44 17.10
C SER A 160 25.85 15.84 16.79
#